data_c3570c65679cfa4cda4d7e50c9b001ff
#
_entry.id   c3570c65679cfa4cda4d7e50c9b001ff
#
_cell.length_a   1.000
_cell.length_b   1.000
_cell.length_c   1.000
_cell.angle_alpha   90.00
_cell.angle_beta   90.00
_cell.angle_gamma   90.00
#
_symmetry.space_group_name_H-M   'P 1'
#
loop_
_entity.id
_entity.type
_entity.pdbx_description
1 polymer ?
#
loop_
_entity_poly.entity_id
_entity_poly.type
_entity_poly.pdbx_seq_one_letter_code
_entity_poly.pdbx_strand_id
1 'polypeptide(L)'
;MLNYLWAGMIIIGIIYGAFTGKMPDITNAALDSAKDAVTLCITMVGVMAFWMGIMEIASRAGIIEMASKKMRPLIRFLFPDIPKEHQANQYITTNFIANFLGLGWAATPAGLQGMQALAELEQERRMKRAPGKARKPGVASNEMCTFLIMNISSLQLIPINVIAYRSQYGSVNPAAIVGAGIVATTVSTLAGMVYCNIMDRKR
;
A
#
# COMPACT_ATOMS: atom_id res chain seq x y z
N MET A 1 -1.24 -16.76 -9.87
CA MET A 1 -2.71 -16.98 -9.87
C MET A 1 -3.48 -15.84 -10.54
N LEU A 2 -3.23 -14.57 -10.16
CA LEU A 2 -3.93 -13.40 -10.72
C LEU A 2 -3.78 -13.27 -12.25
N ASN A 3 -2.59 -13.52 -12.78
CA ASN A 3 -2.33 -13.45 -14.23
C ASN A 3 -3.17 -14.47 -15.02
N TYR A 4 -3.38 -15.67 -14.48
CA TYR A 4 -4.23 -16.70 -15.13
C TYR A 4 -5.71 -16.31 -15.11
N LEU A 5 -6.15 -15.63 -14.03
CA LEU A 5 -7.52 -15.11 -13.94
C LEU A 5 -7.76 -14.04 -15.02
N TRP A 6 -6.85 -13.06 -15.13
CA TRP A 6 -6.92 -12.02 -16.16
C TRP A 6 -6.87 -12.60 -17.57
N ALA A 7 -5.93 -13.51 -17.83
CA ALA A 7 -5.83 -14.18 -19.12
C ALA A 7 -7.11 -14.95 -19.45
N GLY A 8 -7.67 -15.69 -18.47
CA GLY A 8 -8.92 -16.42 -18.63
C GLY A 8 -10.11 -15.51 -18.98
N MET A 9 -10.24 -14.36 -18.28
CA MET A 9 -11.30 -13.39 -18.56
C MET A 9 -11.19 -12.82 -19.99
N ILE A 10 -9.97 -12.46 -20.43
CA ILE A 10 -9.75 -11.94 -21.78
C ILE A 10 -10.07 -12.99 -22.84
N ILE A 11 -9.60 -14.23 -22.66
CA ILE A 11 -9.84 -15.33 -23.59
C ILE A 11 -11.36 -15.62 -23.70
N ILE A 12 -12.06 -15.70 -22.58
CA ILE A 12 -13.52 -15.92 -22.55
C ILE A 12 -14.23 -14.78 -23.29
N GLY A 13 -13.84 -13.52 -23.06
CA GLY A 13 -14.41 -12.37 -23.75
C GLY A 13 -14.21 -12.44 -25.28
N ILE A 14 -13.01 -12.80 -25.74
CA ILE A 14 -12.71 -12.94 -27.16
C ILE A 14 -13.53 -14.06 -27.79
N ILE A 15 -13.57 -15.23 -27.14
CA ILE A 15 -14.35 -16.39 -27.61
C ILE A 15 -15.83 -16.02 -27.71
N TYR A 16 -16.40 -15.39 -26.69
CA TYR A 16 -17.80 -14.94 -26.68
C TYR A 16 -18.07 -13.97 -27.83
N GLY A 17 -17.19 -13.01 -28.05
CA GLY A 17 -17.32 -12.04 -29.15
C GLY A 17 -17.22 -12.68 -30.53
N ALA A 18 -16.38 -13.71 -30.69
CA ALA A 18 -16.27 -14.45 -31.94
C ALA A 18 -17.59 -15.20 -32.25
N PHE A 19 -18.21 -15.86 -31.24
CA PHE A 19 -19.47 -16.59 -31.44
C PHE A 19 -20.70 -15.68 -31.59
N THR A 20 -20.66 -14.46 -31.01
CA THR A 20 -21.77 -13.49 -31.07
C THR A 20 -21.63 -12.47 -32.20
N GLY A 21 -20.60 -12.56 -33.04
CA GLY A 21 -20.36 -11.64 -34.15
C GLY A 21 -19.89 -10.21 -33.69
N LYS A 22 -19.48 -10.08 -32.42
CA LYS A 22 -19.07 -8.79 -31.80
C LYS A 22 -17.56 -8.54 -31.83
N MET A 23 -16.83 -9.16 -32.74
CA MET A 23 -15.36 -8.95 -32.88
C MET A 23 -14.97 -7.49 -33.16
N PRO A 24 -15.72 -6.72 -33.99
CA PRO A 24 -15.42 -5.30 -34.17
C PRO A 24 -15.54 -4.49 -32.88
N ASP A 25 -16.54 -4.79 -32.04
CA ASP A 25 -16.73 -4.11 -30.76
C ASP A 25 -15.58 -4.40 -29.79
N ILE A 26 -15.09 -5.65 -29.75
CA ILE A 26 -13.93 -6.04 -28.94
C ILE A 26 -12.67 -5.33 -29.40
N THR A 27 -12.46 -5.26 -30.72
CA THR A 27 -11.30 -4.57 -31.30
C THR A 27 -11.33 -3.07 -30.96
N ASN A 28 -12.48 -2.43 -31.14
CA ASN A 28 -12.64 -1.02 -30.81
C ASN A 28 -12.46 -0.77 -29.30
N ALA A 29 -13.07 -1.61 -28.45
CA ALA A 29 -12.88 -1.52 -27.01
C ALA A 29 -11.42 -1.67 -26.58
N ALA A 30 -10.65 -2.55 -27.24
CA ALA A 30 -9.22 -2.72 -26.94
C ALA A 30 -8.42 -1.46 -27.33
N LEU A 31 -8.70 -0.86 -28.50
CA LEU A 31 -8.06 0.38 -28.96
C LEU A 31 -8.43 1.57 -28.06
N ASP A 32 -9.69 1.72 -27.72
CA ASP A 32 -10.17 2.79 -26.83
C ASP A 32 -9.58 2.63 -25.43
N SER A 33 -9.53 1.41 -24.90
CA SER A 33 -8.90 1.13 -23.61
C SER A 33 -7.40 1.46 -23.61
N ALA A 34 -6.70 1.21 -24.73
CA ALA A 34 -5.30 1.57 -24.85
C ALA A 34 -5.10 3.09 -24.84
N LYS A 35 -5.98 3.85 -25.54
CA LYS A 35 -5.97 5.33 -25.54
C LYS A 35 -6.29 5.88 -24.14
N ASP A 36 -7.30 5.33 -23.49
CA ASP A 36 -7.67 5.69 -22.11
C ASP A 36 -6.53 5.44 -21.14
N ALA A 37 -5.83 4.31 -21.27
CA ALA A 37 -4.68 3.98 -20.44
C ALA A 37 -3.54 5.01 -20.57
N VAL A 38 -3.23 5.46 -21.79
CA VAL A 38 -2.22 6.51 -22.01
C VAL A 38 -2.64 7.83 -21.38
N THR A 39 -3.91 8.24 -21.59
CA THR A 39 -4.46 9.47 -21.01
C THR A 39 -4.43 9.40 -19.48
N LEU A 40 -4.81 8.26 -18.92
CA LEU A 40 -4.76 8.01 -17.50
C LEU A 40 -3.32 8.10 -16.95
N CYS A 41 -2.35 7.49 -17.61
CA CYS A 41 -0.95 7.57 -17.20
C CYS A 41 -0.45 9.01 -17.15
N ILE A 42 -0.72 9.82 -18.17
CA ILE A 42 -0.31 11.24 -18.21
C ILE A 42 -0.97 12.02 -17.08
N THR A 43 -2.28 11.84 -16.88
CA THR A 43 -3.03 12.49 -15.80
C THR A 43 -2.47 12.11 -14.43
N MET A 44 -2.22 10.82 -14.21
CA MET A 44 -1.67 10.32 -12.95
C MET A 44 -0.27 10.85 -12.66
N VAL A 45 0.61 10.96 -13.69
CA VAL A 45 1.93 11.59 -13.54
C VAL A 45 1.79 13.03 -13.06
N GLY A 46 0.87 13.81 -13.64
CA GLY A 46 0.63 15.20 -13.22
C GLY A 46 0.11 15.30 -11.78
N VAL A 47 -0.90 14.49 -11.42
CA VAL A 47 -1.43 14.45 -10.05
C VAL A 47 -0.37 14.03 -9.05
N MET A 48 0.41 13.02 -9.38
CA MET A 48 1.51 12.54 -8.52
C MET A 48 2.60 13.59 -8.33
N ALA A 49 3.04 14.24 -9.40
CA ALA A 49 4.05 15.30 -9.33
C ALA A 49 3.60 16.46 -8.44
N PHE A 50 2.34 16.88 -8.57
CA PHE A 50 1.74 17.91 -7.73
C PHE A 50 1.75 17.53 -6.24
N TRP A 51 1.27 16.32 -5.92
CA TRP A 51 1.24 15.84 -4.53
C TRP A 51 2.64 15.63 -3.97
N MET A 52 3.59 15.14 -4.76
CA MET A 52 5.00 15.02 -4.34
C MET A 52 5.57 16.39 -4.00
N GLY A 53 5.26 17.42 -4.78
CA GLY A 53 5.66 18.80 -4.50
C GLY A 53 5.10 19.31 -3.16
N ILE A 54 3.80 19.11 -2.91
CA ILE A 54 3.17 19.47 -1.62
C ILE A 54 3.83 18.74 -0.46
N MET A 55 4.13 17.44 -0.63
CA MET A 55 4.75 16.64 0.44
C MET A 55 6.20 17.02 0.68
N GLU A 56 6.93 17.42 -0.33
CA GLU A 56 8.29 17.97 -0.15
C GLU A 56 8.25 19.25 0.69
N ILE A 57 7.27 20.15 0.44
CA ILE A 57 7.05 21.34 1.27
C ILE A 57 6.73 20.94 2.72
N ALA A 58 5.83 19.98 2.92
CA ALA A 58 5.46 19.48 4.24
C ALA A 58 6.65 18.83 4.98
N SER A 59 7.51 18.14 4.23
CA SER A 59 8.73 17.52 4.75
C SER A 59 9.72 18.60 5.23
N ARG A 60 9.98 19.60 4.41
CA ARG A 60 10.87 20.73 4.77
C ARG A 60 10.31 21.57 5.91
N ALA A 61 8.98 21.65 6.04
CA ALA A 61 8.33 22.29 7.17
C ALA A 61 8.38 21.48 8.48
N GLY A 62 8.99 20.27 8.49
CA GLY A 62 9.09 19.42 9.66
C GLY A 62 7.81 18.68 10.06
N ILE A 63 6.75 18.75 9.24
CA ILE A 63 5.46 18.11 9.52
C ILE A 63 5.62 16.59 9.54
N ILE A 64 6.40 16.03 8.61
CA ILE A 64 6.66 14.58 8.54
C ILE A 64 7.45 14.11 9.75
N GLU A 65 8.44 14.87 10.20
CA GLU A 65 9.22 14.55 11.41
C GLU A 65 8.32 14.57 12.66
N MET A 66 7.45 15.56 12.79
CA MET A 66 6.48 15.64 13.88
C MET A 66 5.49 14.46 13.86
N ALA A 67 4.97 14.09 12.70
CA ALA A 67 4.12 12.93 12.52
C ALA A 67 4.86 11.63 12.90
N SER A 68 6.14 11.51 12.49
CA SER A 68 7.00 10.37 12.82
C SER A 68 7.17 10.21 14.34
N LYS A 69 7.42 11.30 15.06
CA LYS A 69 7.51 11.27 16.54
C LYS A 69 6.21 10.82 17.19
N LYS A 70 5.06 11.28 16.69
CA LYS A 70 3.74 10.87 17.19
C LYS A 70 3.39 9.41 16.86
N MET A 71 3.92 8.86 15.77
CA MET A 71 3.67 7.47 15.39
C MET A 71 4.53 6.44 16.12
N ARG A 72 5.63 6.86 16.75
CA ARG A 72 6.51 5.95 17.51
C ARG A 72 5.79 5.03 18.52
N PRO A 73 4.84 5.52 19.35
CA PRO A 73 4.13 4.64 20.28
C PRO A 73 3.28 3.58 19.57
N LEU A 74 2.66 3.93 18.43
CA LEU A 74 1.91 2.99 17.60
C LEU A 74 2.83 1.92 16.99
N ILE A 75 3.98 2.33 16.45
CA ILE A 75 4.97 1.40 15.89
C ILE A 75 5.47 0.43 16.98
N ARG A 76 5.77 0.92 18.17
CA ARG A 76 6.19 0.06 19.30
C ARG A 76 5.09 -0.91 19.76
N PHE A 77 3.84 -0.49 19.69
CA PHE A 77 2.71 -1.36 20.01
C PHE A 77 2.53 -2.47 18.97
N LEU A 78 2.70 -2.15 17.69
CA LEU A 78 2.55 -3.12 16.59
C LEU A 78 3.78 -4.03 16.41
N PHE A 79 4.96 -3.54 16.77
CA PHE A 79 6.25 -4.22 16.56
C PHE A 79 7.10 -4.24 17.85
N PRO A 80 6.61 -4.88 18.92
CA PRO A 80 7.30 -4.86 20.22
C PRO A 80 8.67 -5.55 20.18
N ASP A 81 8.86 -6.52 19.30
CA ASP A 81 10.06 -7.37 19.23
C ASP A 81 11.17 -6.77 18.33
N ILE A 82 10.93 -5.64 17.67
CA ILE A 82 11.98 -4.96 16.92
C ILE A 82 12.85 -4.14 17.88
N PRO A 83 14.18 -4.33 17.89
CA PRO A 83 15.09 -3.53 18.71
C PRO A 83 14.94 -2.02 18.40
N LYS A 84 14.99 -1.19 19.45
CA LYS A 84 14.68 0.25 19.34
C LYS A 84 15.54 0.99 18.31
N GLU A 85 16.81 0.60 18.19
CA GLU A 85 17.78 1.24 17.29
C GLU A 85 17.83 0.59 15.89
N HIS A 86 17.00 -0.43 15.64
CA HIS A 86 17.03 -1.14 14.37
C HIS A 86 16.41 -0.31 13.24
N GLN A 87 17.05 -0.30 12.08
CA GLN A 87 16.65 0.50 10.90
C GLN A 87 15.22 0.21 10.42
N ALA A 88 14.72 -1.02 10.62
CA ALA A 88 13.35 -1.40 10.29
C ALA A 88 12.32 -0.42 10.89
N ASN A 89 12.53 0.08 12.11
CA ASN A 89 11.63 1.06 12.73
C ASN A 89 11.48 2.33 11.92
N GLN A 90 12.58 2.83 11.33
CA GLN A 90 12.58 4.03 10.51
C GLN A 90 11.82 3.79 9.19
N TYR A 91 12.13 2.71 8.48
CA TYR A 91 11.49 2.40 7.21
C TYR A 91 10.00 2.11 7.36
N ILE A 92 9.59 1.35 8.38
CA ILE A 92 8.19 1.08 8.70
C ILE A 92 7.46 2.38 9.02
N THR A 93 8.04 3.25 9.84
CA THR A 93 7.45 4.55 10.19
C THR A 93 7.27 5.41 8.95
N THR A 94 8.28 5.51 8.10
CA THR A 94 8.21 6.28 6.84
C THR A 94 7.14 5.73 5.91
N ASN A 95 7.06 4.41 5.75
CA ASN A 95 6.04 3.76 4.94
C ASN A 95 4.63 4.04 5.46
N PHE A 96 4.40 3.94 6.78
CA PHE A 96 3.10 4.21 7.38
C PHE A 96 2.67 5.67 7.23
N ILE A 97 3.60 6.62 7.40
CA ILE A 97 3.31 8.05 7.20
C ILE A 97 2.95 8.30 5.74
N ALA A 98 3.71 7.76 4.80
CA ALA A 98 3.45 7.92 3.38
C ALA A 98 2.06 7.35 3.00
N ASN A 99 1.70 6.16 3.49
CA ASN A 99 0.37 5.58 3.30
C ASN A 99 -0.73 6.43 3.93
N PHE A 100 -0.54 6.88 5.18
CA PHE A 100 -1.49 7.72 5.89
C PHE A 100 -1.79 9.02 5.13
N LEU A 101 -0.79 9.61 4.52
CA LEU A 101 -0.90 10.81 3.71
C LEU A 101 -1.39 10.53 2.27
N GLY A 102 -1.67 9.27 1.94
CA GLY A 102 -2.17 8.88 0.62
C GLY A 102 -1.11 8.78 -0.47
N LEU A 103 0.17 8.78 -0.11
CA LEU A 103 1.31 8.73 -1.03
C LEU A 103 1.73 7.29 -1.34
N GLY A 104 0.81 6.44 -1.80
CA GLY A 104 1.06 5.01 -2.01
C GLY A 104 2.35 4.70 -2.80
N TRP A 105 2.66 5.51 -3.81
CA TRP A 105 3.89 5.33 -4.61
C TRP A 105 5.16 5.67 -3.82
N ALA A 106 5.15 6.70 -3.00
CA ALA A 106 6.28 7.06 -2.14
C ALA A 106 6.41 6.07 -0.96
N ALA A 107 5.34 5.42 -0.56
CA ALA A 107 5.35 4.37 0.45
C ALA A 107 6.06 3.09 -0.03
N THR A 108 6.01 2.76 -1.33
CA THR A 108 6.53 1.52 -1.88
C THR A 108 8.04 1.34 -1.63
N PRO A 109 8.94 2.29 -1.94
CA PRO A 109 10.37 2.14 -1.65
C PRO A 109 10.64 1.94 -0.16
N ALA A 110 9.99 2.72 0.72
CA ALA A 110 10.13 2.58 2.16
C ALA A 110 9.59 1.22 2.65
N GLY A 111 8.51 0.72 2.03
CA GLY A 111 7.95 -0.60 2.31
C GLY A 111 8.90 -1.74 1.95
N LEU A 112 9.53 -1.66 0.79
CA LEU A 112 10.53 -2.65 0.35
C LEU A 112 11.76 -2.64 1.27
N GLN A 113 12.29 -1.47 1.61
CA GLN A 113 13.40 -1.32 2.56
C GLN A 113 13.03 -1.81 3.95
N GLY A 114 11.80 -1.54 4.40
CA GLY A 114 11.28 -2.05 5.68
C GLY A 114 11.22 -3.57 5.72
N MET A 115 10.73 -4.20 4.65
CA MET A 115 10.67 -5.66 4.54
C MET A 115 12.07 -6.27 4.48
N GLN A 116 13.00 -5.66 3.74
CA GLN A 116 14.39 -6.08 3.68
C GLN A 116 15.06 -6.01 5.07
N ALA A 117 14.90 -4.88 5.78
CA ALA A 117 15.45 -4.72 7.13
C ALA A 117 14.86 -5.73 8.13
N LEU A 118 13.58 -6.10 7.99
CA LEU A 118 12.98 -7.18 8.77
C LEU A 118 13.56 -8.56 8.43
N ALA A 119 13.89 -8.79 7.15
CA ALA A 119 14.55 -10.03 6.74
C ALA A 119 15.98 -10.12 7.30
N GLU A 120 16.71 -9.01 7.31
CA GLU A 120 18.04 -8.90 7.92
C GLU A 120 17.98 -9.16 9.44
N LEU A 121 17.02 -8.54 10.14
CA LEU A 121 16.78 -8.79 11.56
C LEU A 121 16.51 -10.29 11.85
N GLU A 122 15.72 -10.93 11.01
CA GLU A 122 15.43 -12.36 11.15
C GLU A 122 16.68 -13.23 10.92
N GLN A 123 17.56 -12.82 10.00
CA GLN A 123 18.84 -13.47 9.78
C GLN A 123 19.78 -13.27 10.97
N GLU A 124 19.85 -12.07 11.54
CA GLU A 124 20.61 -11.78 12.76
C GLU A 124 20.13 -12.63 13.95
N ARG A 125 18.82 -12.80 14.12
CA ARG A 125 18.24 -13.69 15.13
C ARG A 125 18.66 -15.15 14.93
N ARG A 126 18.71 -15.64 13.69
CA ARG A 126 19.21 -16.99 13.37
C ARG A 126 20.67 -17.14 13.74
N MET A 127 21.48 -16.11 13.58
CA MET A 127 22.88 -16.08 13.98
C MET A 127 23.09 -15.76 15.47
N LYS A 128 22.00 -15.62 16.27
CA LYS A 128 22.01 -15.22 17.68
C LYS A 128 22.68 -13.86 17.94
N ARG A 129 22.64 -12.96 16.97
CA ARG A 129 23.18 -11.58 17.05
C ARG A 129 22.14 -10.55 17.45
N ALA A 130 20.85 -10.87 17.31
CA ALA A 130 19.74 -10.02 17.71
C ALA A 130 18.81 -10.74 18.68
N PRO A 131 18.09 -10.01 19.55
CA PRO A 131 17.14 -10.60 20.49
C PRO A 131 15.89 -11.11 19.78
N GLY A 132 15.25 -12.14 20.38
CA GLY A 132 14.03 -12.74 19.86
C GLY A 132 14.25 -14.14 19.29
N LYS A 133 13.13 -14.84 19.04
CA LYS A 133 13.16 -16.21 18.48
C LYS A 133 13.16 -16.12 16.95
N ALA A 134 14.14 -16.76 16.33
CA ALA A 134 14.21 -16.87 14.88
C ALA A 134 13.20 -17.90 14.34
N ARG A 135 12.61 -17.62 13.18
CA ARG A 135 11.79 -18.57 12.41
C ARG A 135 12.65 -19.46 11.55
N LYS A 136 12.08 -20.58 11.10
CA LYS A 136 12.76 -21.48 10.15
C LYS A 136 13.03 -20.75 8.83
N PRO A 137 14.10 -21.11 8.09
CA PRO A 137 14.33 -20.56 6.76
C PRO A 137 13.11 -20.72 5.85
N GLY A 138 12.76 -19.67 5.11
CA GLY A 138 11.57 -19.64 4.24
C GLY A 138 10.25 -19.35 4.94
N VAL A 139 10.24 -19.14 6.25
CA VAL A 139 9.05 -18.74 7.02
C VAL A 139 9.16 -17.27 7.40
N ALA A 140 8.15 -16.48 7.08
CA ALA A 140 8.08 -15.05 7.45
C ALA A 140 7.99 -14.88 8.98
N SER A 141 8.64 -13.86 9.50
CA SER A 141 8.50 -13.47 10.90
C SER A 141 7.13 -12.84 11.19
N ASN A 142 6.76 -12.74 12.46
CA ASN A 142 5.50 -12.07 12.84
C ASN A 142 5.49 -10.62 12.41
N GLU A 143 6.62 -9.93 12.55
CA GLU A 143 6.78 -8.54 12.16
C GLU A 143 6.59 -8.35 10.65
N MET A 144 7.10 -9.26 9.83
CA MET A 144 6.85 -9.24 8.38
C MET A 144 5.36 -9.42 8.06
N CYS A 145 4.68 -10.36 8.72
CA CYS A 145 3.25 -10.60 8.54
C CYS A 145 2.44 -9.38 8.99
N THR A 146 2.73 -8.83 10.17
CA THR A 146 2.08 -7.64 10.71
C THR A 146 2.28 -6.44 9.77
N PHE A 147 3.49 -6.25 9.26
CA PHE A 147 3.80 -5.17 8.33
C PHE A 147 3.00 -5.29 7.03
N LEU A 148 2.88 -6.49 6.45
CA LEU A 148 2.05 -6.72 5.26
C LEU A 148 0.56 -6.46 5.53
N ILE A 149 0.02 -6.98 6.63
CA ILE A 149 -1.39 -6.79 6.99
C ILE A 149 -1.70 -5.32 7.18
N MET A 150 -0.83 -4.58 7.86
CA MET A 150 -1.00 -3.15 8.09
C MET A 150 -0.89 -2.33 6.80
N ASN A 151 -0.03 -2.72 5.85
CA ASN A 151 0.05 -2.09 4.53
C ASN A 151 -1.20 -2.35 3.68
N ILE A 152 -1.77 -3.55 3.74
CA ILE A 152 -2.99 -3.90 2.99
C ILE A 152 -4.21 -3.18 3.58
N SER A 153 -4.31 -3.07 4.90
CA SER A 153 -5.40 -2.39 5.60
C SER A 153 -5.28 -0.87 5.62
N SER A 154 -4.17 -0.33 5.12
CA SER A 154 -3.62 1.00 5.32
C SER A 154 -4.64 2.13 5.46
N LEU A 155 -4.57 2.82 6.61
CA LEU A 155 -5.33 4.03 6.89
C LEU A 155 -4.85 5.16 5.98
N GLN A 156 -5.77 5.72 5.18
CA GLN A 156 -5.49 6.85 4.30
C GLN A 156 -6.38 8.04 4.69
N LEU A 157 -5.76 9.20 4.92
CA LEU A 157 -6.51 10.45 5.09
C LEU A 157 -7.04 10.97 3.76
N ILE A 158 -6.23 10.91 2.72
CA ILE A 158 -6.56 11.44 1.41
C ILE A 158 -6.34 10.33 0.38
N PRO A 159 -7.40 9.70 -0.16
CA PRO A 159 -7.28 8.67 -1.19
C PRO A 159 -7.03 9.31 -2.56
N ILE A 160 -5.82 9.84 -2.78
CA ILE A 160 -5.43 10.67 -3.93
C ILE A 160 -5.75 9.96 -5.25
N ASN A 161 -5.39 8.69 -5.37
CA ASN A 161 -5.63 7.91 -6.58
C ASN A 161 -7.14 7.81 -6.89
N VAL A 162 -7.97 7.56 -5.89
CA VAL A 162 -9.43 7.47 -6.07
C VAL A 162 -10.01 8.82 -6.47
N ILE A 163 -9.55 9.91 -5.88
CA ILE A 163 -9.96 11.26 -6.25
C ILE A 163 -9.58 11.57 -7.70
N ALA A 164 -8.36 11.23 -8.11
CA ALA A 164 -7.87 11.44 -9.47
C ALA A 164 -8.70 10.64 -10.49
N TYR A 165 -8.97 9.35 -10.24
CA TYR A 165 -9.84 8.54 -11.09
C TYR A 165 -11.25 9.12 -11.18
N ARG A 166 -11.86 9.48 -10.05
CA ARG A 166 -13.18 10.08 -10.04
C ARG A 166 -13.23 11.39 -10.83
N SER A 167 -12.21 12.22 -10.73
CA SER A 167 -12.09 13.45 -11.51
C SER A 167 -11.99 13.16 -13.00
N GLN A 168 -11.17 12.20 -13.40
CA GLN A 168 -10.99 11.84 -14.80
C GLN A 168 -12.25 11.28 -15.44
N TYR A 169 -13.02 10.48 -14.70
CA TYR A 169 -14.29 9.91 -15.18
C TYR A 169 -15.50 10.81 -14.93
N GLY A 170 -15.29 12.13 -14.78
CA GLY A 170 -16.35 13.14 -14.81
C GLY A 170 -17.21 13.21 -13.55
N SER A 171 -16.72 12.76 -12.39
CA SER A 171 -17.44 12.93 -11.13
C SER A 171 -17.64 14.42 -10.81
N VAL A 172 -18.86 14.82 -10.50
CA VAL A 172 -19.21 16.20 -10.12
C VAL A 172 -18.49 16.62 -8.83
N ASN A 173 -18.27 15.69 -7.92
CA ASN A 173 -17.52 15.94 -6.68
C ASN A 173 -16.55 14.78 -6.41
N PRO A 174 -15.33 14.80 -6.99
CA PRO A 174 -14.35 13.77 -6.80
C PRO A 174 -13.93 13.57 -5.34
N ALA A 175 -13.87 14.65 -4.55
CA ALA A 175 -13.43 14.64 -3.17
C ALA A 175 -14.48 14.08 -2.18
N ALA A 176 -15.73 13.90 -2.59
CA ALA A 176 -16.79 13.37 -1.69
C ALA A 176 -16.46 11.99 -1.09
N ILE A 177 -15.57 11.24 -1.73
CA ILE A 177 -15.14 9.91 -1.23
C ILE A 177 -14.25 9.98 0.03
N VAL A 178 -13.66 11.14 0.35
CA VAL A 178 -12.66 11.27 1.42
C VAL A 178 -13.25 10.83 2.77
N GLY A 179 -14.43 11.34 3.14
CA GLY A 179 -15.06 10.98 4.41
C GLY A 179 -15.35 9.49 4.53
N ALA A 180 -15.98 8.91 3.51
CA ALA A 180 -16.26 7.48 3.46
C ALA A 180 -14.96 6.64 3.45
N GLY A 181 -13.94 7.10 2.72
CA GLY A 181 -12.63 6.45 2.67
C GLY A 181 -11.94 6.42 4.03
N ILE A 182 -11.94 7.53 4.78
CA ILE A 182 -11.37 7.59 6.14
C ILE A 182 -12.07 6.58 7.06
N VAL A 183 -13.40 6.54 7.04
CA VAL A 183 -14.16 5.60 7.88
C VAL A 183 -13.82 4.15 7.51
N ALA A 184 -13.89 3.82 6.22
CA ALA A 184 -13.62 2.46 5.73
C ALA A 184 -12.19 1.99 6.05
N THR A 185 -11.19 2.83 5.78
CA THR A 185 -9.78 2.49 6.05
C THR A 185 -9.48 2.45 7.56
N THR A 186 -10.14 3.27 8.37
CA THR A 186 -10.03 3.21 9.84
C THR A 186 -10.54 1.87 10.36
N VAL A 187 -11.73 1.44 9.94
CA VAL A 187 -12.31 0.15 10.35
C VAL A 187 -11.40 -1.00 9.90
N SER A 188 -10.94 -0.98 8.66
CA SER A 188 -10.01 -1.99 8.12
C SER A 188 -8.71 -2.05 8.93
N THR A 189 -8.12 -0.90 9.25
CA THR A 189 -6.88 -0.81 10.02
C THR A 189 -7.05 -1.31 11.45
N LEU A 190 -8.17 -0.95 12.12
CA LEU A 190 -8.48 -1.46 13.45
C LEU A 190 -8.67 -2.98 13.45
N ALA A 191 -9.38 -3.52 12.47
CA ALA A 191 -9.54 -4.96 12.30
C ALA A 191 -8.18 -5.65 12.08
N GLY A 192 -7.31 -5.08 11.24
CA GLY A 192 -5.94 -5.56 11.02
C GLY A 192 -5.11 -5.56 12.30
N MET A 193 -5.15 -4.47 13.09
CA MET A 193 -4.45 -4.39 14.38
C MET A 193 -4.94 -5.45 15.39
N VAL A 194 -6.26 -5.62 15.51
CA VAL A 194 -6.84 -6.64 16.40
C VAL A 194 -6.41 -8.03 15.96
N TYR A 195 -6.48 -8.32 14.67
CA TYR A 195 -6.05 -9.61 14.13
C TYR A 195 -4.56 -9.89 14.43
N CYS A 196 -3.68 -8.93 14.15
CA CYS A 196 -2.25 -9.06 14.42
C CYS A 196 -1.98 -9.32 15.92
N ASN A 197 -2.63 -8.57 16.80
CA ASN A 197 -2.46 -8.72 18.26
C ASN A 197 -2.94 -10.10 18.75
N ILE A 198 -4.08 -10.60 18.24
CA ILE A 198 -4.59 -11.94 18.61
C ILE A 198 -3.63 -13.03 18.12
N MET A 199 -3.13 -12.90 16.90
CA MET A 199 -2.21 -13.90 16.32
C MET A 199 -0.85 -13.89 17.01
N ASP A 200 -0.38 -12.73 17.45
CA ASP A 200 0.91 -12.60 18.15
C ASP A 200 0.85 -13.20 19.57
N ARG A 201 -0.29 -13.04 20.26
CA ARG A 201 -0.52 -13.63 21.59
C ARG A 201 -0.67 -15.16 21.60
N LYS A 202 -1.03 -15.77 20.48
CA LYS A 202 -1.21 -17.23 20.35
C LYS A 202 0.07 -18.00 20.07
N ARG A 203 1.23 -17.33 20.02
CA ARG A 203 2.54 -17.91 19.70
C ARG A 203 3.58 -17.65 20.76
#